data_8cbedad10e9af7a70a63a4382c80dd45
#
_entry.id   8cbedad10e9af7a70a63a4382c80dd45
#
_cell.length_a   1.000
_cell.length_b   1.000
_cell.length_c   1.000
_cell.angle_alpha   90.00
_cell.angle_beta   90.00
_cell.angle_gamma   90.00
#
_symmetry.space_group_name_H-M   'P 1'
#
loop_
_entity.id
_entity.type
_entity.pdbx_description
1 polymer ?
#
loop_
_entity_poly.entity_id
_entity_poly.type
_entity_poly.pdbx_seq_one_letter_code
_entity_poly.pdbx_strand_id
1 'polypeptide(L)'
;MDYNQVFYQIYPLGFCDAPRQNDGILVPRIRKVLDWIPHLQKLGITAVYFGPVFDSDAHGYDTRDYAAIDCRLGSNQDFADVADALHDAGIKVVLDGVFNHVGRGFFAFRDVQEKKWDSVYSDWFCIDYGNTNTRDGFGYEDWEGHPELVKLNLDNEAVCRYLLERIDTWIAEFGIDGLRLDVAYCLNRNFMRMLRSHVKAIDPDFFLLGEMVGGNYRDLCNDEMLDSVTNYECRKGLYSSMNTSNLFEIGYSLNRQFGPDPWDVYTGLHLLSFADNHDVDRLASVLNDPRDLPLVYALMFAM
;
A
#
# COMPACT_ATOMS: atom_id res chain seq x y z
N MET A 1 8.41 -8.00 12.45
CA MET A 1 7.42 -9.05 12.04
C MET A 1 8.20 -10.16 11.37
N ASP A 2 7.91 -11.45 11.64
CA ASP A 2 8.52 -12.55 10.90
C ASP A 2 7.86 -12.75 9.53
N TYR A 3 8.46 -13.59 8.69
CA TYR A 3 7.94 -13.84 7.33
C TYR A 3 6.84 -14.92 7.27
N ASN A 4 6.45 -15.50 8.40
CA ASN A 4 5.39 -16.52 8.48
C ASN A 4 4.01 -15.88 8.68
N GLN A 5 3.74 -14.76 8.03
CA GLN A 5 2.46 -14.06 8.16
C GLN A 5 1.50 -14.50 7.07
N VAL A 6 0.24 -14.67 7.45
CA VAL A 6 -0.89 -14.86 6.54
C VAL A 6 -1.65 -13.54 6.48
N PHE A 7 -1.50 -12.83 5.37
CA PHE A 7 -2.11 -11.52 5.18
C PHE A 7 -3.55 -11.62 4.66
N TYR A 8 -4.41 -10.76 5.17
CA TYR A 8 -5.71 -10.45 4.59
C TYR A 8 -5.74 -8.98 4.21
N GLN A 9 -6.03 -8.68 2.94
CA GLN A 9 -6.14 -7.30 2.48
C GLN A 9 -7.57 -6.80 2.62
N ILE A 10 -7.72 -5.59 3.16
CA ILE A 10 -8.98 -4.85 3.18
C ILE A 10 -8.77 -3.52 2.46
N TYR A 11 -9.50 -3.29 1.35
CA TYR A 11 -9.66 -1.95 0.77
C TYR A 11 -10.85 -1.28 1.46
N PRO A 12 -10.60 -0.37 2.44
CA PRO A 12 -11.61 -0.01 3.45
C PRO A 12 -12.80 0.74 2.87
N LEU A 13 -12.62 1.67 1.92
CA LEU A 13 -13.73 2.40 1.31
C LEU A 13 -14.71 1.46 0.63
N GLY A 14 -14.22 0.49 -0.14
CA GLY A 14 -15.06 -0.51 -0.79
C GLY A 14 -15.65 -1.52 0.18
N PHE A 15 -14.83 -2.03 1.10
CA PHE A 15 -15.25 -3.02 2.10
C PHE A 15 -16.37 -2.48 3.02
N CYS A 16 -16.29 -1.21 3.38
CA CYS A 16 -17.20 -0.55 4.30
C CYS A 16 -18.38 0.13 3.59
N ASP A 17 -18.56 -0.09 2.28
CA ASP A 17 -19.63 0.53 1.48
C ASP A 17 -19.66 2.07 1.61
N ALA A 18 -18.48 2.68 1.65
CA ALA A 18 -18.33 4.13 1.75
C ALA A 18 -18.69 4.82 0.42
N PRO A 19 -19.18 6.06 0.43
CA PRO A 19 -19.43 6.84 -0.79
C PRO A 19 -18.15 6.99 -1.63
N ARG A 20 -18.28 6.94 -2.96
CA ARG A 20 -17.14 7.09 -3.88
C ARG A 20 -16.42 8.44 -3.74
N GLN A 21 -17.22 9.51 -3.59
CA GLN A 21 -16.68 10.85 -3.33
C GLN A 21 -16.82 11.17 -1.86
N ASN A 22 -15.84 11.88 -1.33
CA ASN A 22 -15.87 12.32 0.05
C ASN A 22 -16.98 13.38 0.22
N ASP A 23 -18.00 13.03 0.98
CA ASP A 23 -19.17 13.87 1.25
C ASP A 23 -19.01 14.71 2.52
N GLY A 24 -17.90 14.58 3.23
CA GLY A 24 -17.59 15.28 4.49
C GLY A 24 -18.44 14.77 5.68
N ILE A 25 -19.16 13.67 5.53
CA ILE A 25 -20.04 13.15 6.59
C ILE A 25 -19.30 12.06 7.36
N LEU A 26 -19.08 12.32 8.66
CA LEU A 26 -18.45 11.34 9.54
C LEU A 26 -19.42 10.20 9.88
N VAL A 27 -19.05 8.99 9.45
CA VAL A 27 -19.79 7.77 9.74
C VAL A 27 -18.80 6.65 10.09
N PRO A 28 -18.90 5.98 11.26
CA PRO A 28 -17.91 5.02 11.74
C PRO A 28 -18.01 3.66 11.03
N ARG A 29 -17.93 3.67 9.70
CA ARG A 29 -18.09 2.47 8.85
C ARG A 29 -16.96 1.47 9.04
N ILE A 30 -15.75 1.94 9.42
CA ILE A 30 -14.58 1.07 9.65
C ILE A 30 -14.84 0.03 10.73
N ARG A 31 -15.75 0.33 11.68
CA ARG A 31 -16.15 -0.62 12.73
C ARG A 31 -16.77 -1.92 12.20
N LYS A 32 -17.16 -1.97 10.93
CA LYS A 32 -17.59 -3.21 10.24
C LYS A 32 -16.50 -4.29 10.31
N VAL A 33 -15.22 -3.91 10.38
CA VAL A 33 -14.09 -4.85 10.53
C VAL A 33 -14.20 -5.68 11.79
N LEU A 34 -14.73 -5.11 12.88
CA LEU A 34 -14.90 -5.82 14.16
C LEU A 34 -15.74 -7.11 14.01
N ASP A 35 -16.78 -7.04 13.18
CA ASP A 35 -17.65 -8.20 12.91
C ASP A 35 -16.94 -9.30 12.11
N TRP A 36 -15.83 -8.95 11.45
CA TRP A 36 -15.05 -9.88 10.63
C TRP A 36 -13.91 -10.57 11.39
N ILE A 37 -13.52 -10.07 12.57
CA ILE A 37 -12.41 -10.63 13.36
C ILE A 37 -12.57 -12.15 13.58
N PRO A 38 -13.75 -12.69 13.97
CA PRO A 38 -13.91 -14.13 14.13
C PRO A 38 -13.71 -14.91 12.83
N HIS A 39 -14.07 -14.33 11.67
CA HIS A 39 -13.81 -14.93 10.37
C HIS A 39 -12.32 -14.93 10.04
N LEU A 40 -11.60 -13.84 10.28
CA LEU A 40 -10.16 -13.72 10.07
C LEU A 40 -9.40 -14.75 10.92
N GLN A 41 -9.75 -14.88 12.21
CA GLN A 41 -9.17 -15.88 13.09
C GLN A 41 -9.43 -17.31 12.59
N LYS A 42 -10.66 -17.60 12.12
CA LYS A 42 -10.99 -18.92 11.56
C LYS A 42 -10.19 -19.25 10.29
N LEU A 43 -9.83 -18.24 9.50
CA LEU A 43 -8.94 -18.39 8.34
C LEU A 43 -7.46 -18.52 8.71
N GLY A 44 -7.10 -18.31 9.98
CA GLY A 44 -5.70 -18.30 10.42
C GLY A 44 -4.93 -17.04 9.98
N ILE A 45 -5.64 -15.93 9.78
CA ILE A 45 -5.01 -14.65 9.42
C ILE A 45 -4.20 -14.14 10.59
N THR A 46 -2.98 -13.70 10.34
CA THR A 46 -2.05 -13.16 11.34
C THR A 46 -1.74 -11.69 11.13
N ALA A 47 -2.06 -11.14 9.97
CA ALA A 47 -1.91 -9.72 9.67
C ALA A 47 -3.03 -9.23 8.75
N VAL A 48 -3.56 -8.04 9.02
CA VAL A 48 -4.43 -7.32 8.09
C VAL A 48 -3.64 -6.18 7.48
N TYR A 49 -3.65 -6.13 6.15
CA TYR A 49 -3.18 -5.00 5.38
C TYR A 49 -4.38 -4.18 4.95
N PHE A 50 -4.45 -2.94 5.44
CA PHE A 50 -5.44 -1.97 5.01
C PHE A 50 -4.91 -1.17 3.83
N GLY A 51 -5.69 -1.08 2.74
CA GLY A 51 -5.53 -0.02 1.75
C GLY A 51 -5.72 1.36 2.39
N PRO A 52 -5.67 2.47 1.63
CA PRO A 52 -5.64 3.81 2.20
C PRO A 52 -6.81 4.09 3.15
N VAL A 53 -6.49 4.56 4.36
CA VAL A 53 -7.48 4.88 5.41
C VAL A 53 -7.60 6.38 5.69
N PHE A 54 -6.64 7.18 5.20
CA PHE A 54 -6.56 8.60 5.50
C PHE A 54 -7.46 9.45 4.62
N ASP A 55 -7.78 10.66 5.11
CA ASP A 55 -8.70 11.57 4.44
C ASP A 55 -8.30 11.83 2.98
N SER A 56 -9.25 11.67 2.07
CA SER A 56 -9.03 11.69 0.64
C SER A 56 -10.22 12.29 -0.12
N ASP A 57 -10.02 12.69 -1.36
CA ASP A 57 -11.10 13.23 -2.20
C ASP A 57 -12.05 12.13 -2.69
N ALA A 58 -11.50 10.97 -3.12
CA ALA A 58 -12.29 9.91 -3.74
C ALA A 58 -11.86 8.50 -3.32
N HIS A 59 -10.75 8.00 -3.87
CA HIS A 59 -10.40 6.57 -3.81
C HIS A 59 -9.38 6.21 -2.72
N GLY A 60 -8.96 7.18 -1.90
CA GLY A 60 -8.00 6.95 -0.82
C GLY A 60 -6.54 7.23 -1.22
N TYR A 61 -6.17 6.98 -2.47
CA TYR A 61 -4.81 7.28 -2.96
C TYR A 61 -4.61 8.79 -3.25
N ASP A 62 -5.68 9.55 -3.32
CA ASP A 62 -5.71 11.01 -3.43
C ASP A 62 -5.78 11.70 -2.05
N THR A 63 -4.82 11.37 -1.19
CA THR A 63 -4.76 11.80 0.21
C THR A 63 -4.76 13.32 0.35
N ARG A 64 -5.64 13.84 1.22
CA ARG A 64 -5.72 15.26 1.60
C ARG A 64 -5.07 15.55 2.95
N ASP A 65 -5.18 14.60 3.89
CA ASP A 65 -4.64 14.74 5.23
C ASP A 65 -4.19 13.38 5.78
N TYR A 66 -2.90 13.27 6.08
CA TYR A 66 -2.32 12.07 6.69
C TYR A 66 -2.53 11.98 8.21
N ALA A 67 -3.09 13.02 8.83
CA ALA A 67 -3.34 13.04 10.28
C ALA A 67 -4.76 12.58 10.65
N ALA A 68 -5.68 12.56 9.69
CA ALA A 68 -7.08 12.22 9.93
C ALA A 68 -7.48 10.96 9.16
N ILE A 69 -8.17 10.07 9.81
CA ILE A 69 -8.89 8.98 9.13
C ILE A 69 -9.99 9.60 8.25
N ASP A 70 -10.21 9.03 7.08
CA ASP A 70 -11.26 9.48 6.16
C ASP A 70 -12.62 9.46 6.87
N CYS A 71 -13.31 10.61 6.87
CA CYS A 71 -14.58 10.76 7.60
C CYS A 71 -15.65 9.76 7.13
N ARG A 72 -15.55 9.28 5.88
CA ARG A 72 -16.43 8.22 5.36
C ARG A 72 -16.19 6.87 6.04
N LEU A 73 -15.03 6.67 6.67
CA LEU A 73 -14.67 5.47 7.44
C LEU A 73 -14.91 5.66 8.93
N GLY A 74 -14.72 6.86 9.45
CA GLY A 74 -14.91 7.19 10.86
C GLY A 74 -13.92 8.23 11.36
N SER A 75 -13.74 8.26 12.67
CA SER A 75 -12.73 9.07 13.35
C SER A 75 -11.44 8.27 13.57
N ASN A 76 -10.36 8.96 13.98
CA ASN A 76 -9.13 8.31 14.44
C ASN A 76 -9.41 7.31 15.56
N GLN A 77 -10.30 7.68 16.50
CA GLN A 77 -10.68 6.77 17.59
C GLN A 77 -11.38 5.50 17.09
N ASP A 78 -12.26 5.62 16.08
CA ASP A 78 -12.92 4.43 15.51
C ASP A 78 -11.90 3.47 14.87
N PHE A 79 -10.84 4.01 14.24
CA PHE A 79 -9.78 3.20 13.67
C PHE A 79 -8.88 2.61 14.76
N ALA A 80 -8.54 3.38 15.80
CA ALA A 80 -7.77 2.90 16.94
C ALA A 80 -8.49 1.73 17.64
N ASP A 81 -9.81 1.86 17.87
CA ASP A 81 -10.63 0.78 18.44
C ASP A 81 -10.57 -0.51 17.59
N VAL A 82 -10.53 -0.37 16.24
CA VAL A 82 -10.41 -1.51 15.32
C VAL A 82 -9.02 -2.12 15.39
N ALA A 83 -7.98 -1.31 15.42
CA ALA A 83 -6.58 -1.77 15.52
C ALA A 83 -6.36 -2.53 16.84
N ASP A 84 -6.81 -1.97 17.97
CA ASP A 84 -6.75 -2.62 19.28
C ASP A 84 -7.47 -3.98 19.27
N ALA A 85 -8.66 -4.05 18.70
CA ALA A 85 -9.42 -5.30 18.62
C ALA A 85 -8.74 -6.36 17.73
N LEU A 86 -8.05 -5.95 16.66
CA LEU A 86 -7.24 -6.85 15.83
C LEU A 86 -6.03 -7.36 16.62
N HIS A 87 -5.33 -6.50 17.36
CA HIS A 87 -4.21 -6.87 18.23
C HIS A 87 -4.65 -7.83 19.34
N ASP A 88 -5.78 -7.57 19.99
CA ASP A 88 -6.38 -8.48 21.00
C ASP A 88 -6.70 -9.86 20.42
N ALA A 89 -6.99 -9.92 19.10
CA ALA A 89 -7.21 -11.16 18.37
C ALA A 89 -5.91 -11.82 17.87
N GLY A 90 -4.74 -11.24 18.16
CA GLY A 90 -3.43 -11.71 17.71
C GLY A 90 -3.13 -11.39 16.23
N ILE A 91 -3.83 -10.41 15.65
CA ILE A 91 -3.71 -10.01 14.25
C ILE A 91 -2.99 -8.67 14.17
N LYS A 92 -1.90 -8.62 13.41
CA LYS A 92 -1.10 -7.42 13.17
C LYS A 92 -1.78 -6.46 12.19
N VAL A 93 -1.45 -5.18 12.31
CA VAL A 93 -2.03 -4.11 11.49
C VAL A 93 -0.96 -3.46 10.61
N VAL A 94 -1.16 -3.52 9.29
CA VAL A 94 -0.29 -2.87 8.29
C VAL A 94 -1.11 -1.84 7.53
N LEU A 95 -0.62 -0.60 7.42
CA LEU A 95 -1.27 0.48 6.68
C LEU A 95 -0.64 0.71 5.31
N ASP A 96 -1.43 1.27 4.41
CA ASP A 96 -0.95 1.76 3.13
C ASP A 96 -0.28 3.13 3.30
N GLY A 97 1.00 3.21 2.90
CA GLY A 97 1.79 4.44 2.86
C GLY A 97 1.83 5.00 1.45
N VAL A 98 0.91 5.91 1.15
CA VAL A 98 0.83 6.61 -0.14
C VAL A 98 1.76 7.82 -0.09
N PHE A 99 3.03 7.65 -0.46
CA PHE A 99 4.07 8.68 -0.28
C PHE A 99 4.62 9.23 -1.59
N ASN A 100 4.29 8.64 -2.74
CA ASN A 100 4.72 9.14 -4.04
C ASN A 100 3.95 10.41 -4.44
N HIS A 101 2.68 10.48 -4.08
CA HIS A 101 1.77 11.53 -4.51
C HIS A 101 0.71 11.83 -3.44
N VAL A 102 0.01 12.94 -3.62
CA VAL A 102 -1.12 13.38 -2.78
C VAL A 102 -2.28 13.86 -3.66
N GLY A 103 -3.46 13.92 -3.08
CA GLY A 103 -4.61 14.56 -3.72
C GLY A 103 -4.43 16.08 -3.88
N ARG A 104 -5.18 16.67 -4.78
CA ARG A 104 -5.18 18.12 -5.00
C ARG A 104 -5.71 18.92 -3.80
N GLY A 105 -6.46 18.26 -2.92
CA GLY A 105 -6.95 18.80 -1.66
C GLY A 105 -5.91 18.88 -0.55
N PHE A 106 -4.70 18.31 -0.74
CA PHE A 106 -3.63 18.34 0.25
C PHE A 106 -3.22 19.79 0.59
N PHE A 107 -3.05 20.09 1.88
CA PHE A 107 -2.90 21.46 2.37
C PHE A 107 -1.75 22.22 1.71
N ALA A 108 -0.61 21.59 1.51
CA ALA A 108 0.55 22.23 0.89
C ALA A 108 0.32 22.52 -0.60
N PHE A 109 -0.38 21.64 -1.32
CA PHE A 109 -0.70 21.89 -2.73
C PHE A 109 -1.77 22.98 -2.88
N ARG A 110 -2.74 23.05 -1.98
CA ARG A 110 -3.71 24.16 -1.94
C ARG A 110 -3.05 25.51 -1.72
N ASP A 111 -2.06 25.58 -0.83
CA ASP A 111 -1.27 26.81 -0.63
C ASP A 111 -0.51 27.20 -1.91
N VAL A 112 0.07 26.21 -2.63
CA VAL A 112 0.70 26.44 -3.95
C VAL A 112 -0.32 26.93 -4.98
N GLN A 113 -1.52 26.37 -5.02
CA GLN A 113 -2.57 26.85 -5.93
C GLN A 113 -2.95 28.31 -5.68
N GLU A 114 -2.98 28.75 -4.42
CA GLU A 114 -3.30 30.12 -4.03
C GLU A 114 -2.14 31.10 -4.27
N LYS A 115 -0.94 30.76 -3.78
CA LYS A 115 0.20 31.68 -3.66
C LYS A 115 1.22 31.52 -4.78
N LYS A 116 1.14 30.47 -5.58
CA LYS A 116 2.08 30.15 -6.67
C LYS A 116 3.52 30.07 -6.11
N TRP A 117 4.47 30.80 -6.75
CA TRP A 117 5.87 30.84 -6.33
C TRP A 117 6.11 31.50 -4.95
N ASP A 118 5.12 32.20 -4.40
CA ASP A 118 5.21 32.79 -3.05
C ASP A 118 4.82 31.77 -1.95
N SER A 119 4.39 30.56 -2.33
CA SER A 119 4.09 29.48 -1.38
C SER A 119 5.38 28.93 -0.77
N VAL A 120 5.38 28.77 0.55
CA VAL A 120 6.47 28.12 1.30
C VAL A 120 6.55 26.61 1.02
N TYR A 121 5.56 26.04 0.35
CA TYR A 121 5.48 24.64 -0.04
C TYR A 121 5.75 24.41 -1.53
N SER A 122 6.19 25.43 -2.27
CA SER A 122 6.40 25.33 -3.71
C SER A 122 7.40 24.23 -4.07
N ASP A 123 8.43 24.04 -3.26
CA ASP A 123 9.47 23.03 -3.43
C ASP A 123 9.12 21.63 -2.88
N TRP A 124 7.93 21.49 -2.26
CA TRP A 124 7.37 20.18 -1.88
C TRP A 124 6.91 19.38 -3.09
N PHE A 125 6.79 20.02 -4.23
CA PHE A 125 6.34 19.46 -5.51
C PHE A 125 7.31 19.83 -6.62
N CYS A 126 7.25 19.12 -7.74
CA CYS A 126 7.99 19.48 -8.95
C CYS A 126 7.11 20.40 -9.80
N ILE A 127 7.17 21.72 -9.55
CA ILE A 127 6.33 22.71 -10.22
C ILE A 127 7.04 23.34 -11.42
N ASP A 128 6.31 23.49 -12.53
CA ASP A 128 6.73 24.25 -13.71
C ASP A 128 5.86 25.51 -13.88
N TYR A 129 6.34 26.62 -13.35
CA TYR A 129 5.67 27.92 -13.49
C TYR A 129 5.73 28.51 -14.90
N GLY A 130 6.55 27.96 -15.79
CA GLY A 130 6.58 28.36 -17.21
C GLY A 130 5.40 27.79 -18.01
N ASN A 131 4.83 26.70 -17.58
CA ASN A 131 3.66 26.06 -18.19
C ASN A 131 2.36 26.67 -17.64
N THR A 132 1.96 27.81 -18.19
CA THR A 132 0.75 28.53 -17.73
C THR A 132 -0.54 28.07 -18.40
N ASN A 133 -0.46 27.18 -19.41
CA ASN A 133 -1.63 26.69 -20.15
C ASN A 133 -2.27 25.47 -19.47
N THR A 134 -2.44 25.52 -18.17
CA THR A 134 -3.03 24.47 -17.34
C THR A 134 -4.19 25.02 -16.52
N ARG A 135 -4.95 24.13 -15.90
CA ARG A 135 -6.05 24.52 -15.00
C ARG A 135 -5.61 25.47 -13.86
N ASP A 136 -4.41 25.24 -13.34
CA ASP A 136 -3.88 26.00 -12.19
C ASP A 136 -3.02 27.21 -12.61
N GLY A 137 -2.72 27.36 -13.92
CA GLY A 137 -1.83 28.38 -14.45
C GLY A 137 -0.34 28.08 -14.16
N PHE A 138 -0.01 26.84 -13.82
CA PHE A 138 1.33 26.27 -13.73
C PHE A 138 1.26 24.74 -13.98
N GLY A 139 2.35 24.14 -14.44
CA GLY A 139 2.49 22.68 -14.57
C GLY A 139 3.05 22.08 -13.28
N TYR A 140 2.87 20.78 -13.10
CA TYR A 140 3.48 19.99 -12.02
C TYR A 140 3.61 18.53 -12.46
N GLU A 141 4.53 17.80 -11.81
CA GLU A 141 4.60 16.37 -11.99
C GLU A 141 3.44 15.67 -11.27
N ASP A 142 2.88 14.68 -11.93
CA ASP A 142 1.83 13.80 -11.41
C ASP A 142 2.28 12.32 -11.48
N TRP A 143 1.45 11.43 -10.96
CA TRP A 143 1.68 10.00 -11.12
C TRP A 143 1.09 9.52 -12.45
N GLU A 144 1.97 9.14 -13.38
CA GLU A 144 1.67 8.46 -14.65
C GLU A 144 0.58 9.13 -15.50
N GLY A 145 0.48 10.47 -15.49
CA GLY A 145 -0.50 11.23 -16.27
C GLY A 145 -1.83 11.43 -15.57
N HIS A 146 -1.87 11.21 -14.24
CA HIS A 146 -3.03 11.44 -13.39
C HIS A 146 -2.90 12.77 -12.64
N PRO A 147 -3.40 13.89 -13.19
CA PRO A 147 -3.21 15.21 -12.60
C PRO A 147 -3.91 15.41 -11.25
N GLU A 148 -4.81 14.52 -10.87
CA GLU A 148 -5.40 14.47 -9.52
C GLU A 148 -4.43 13.92 -8.47
N LEU A 149 -3.36 13.23 -8.88
CA LEU A 149 -2.35 12.61 -8.02
C LEU A 149 -1.03 13.37 -8.15
N VAL A 150 -0.92 14.46 -7.37
CA VAL A 150 0.20 15.41 -7.42
C VAL A 150 1.44 14.79 -6.79
N LYS A 151 2.52 14.64 -7.56
CA LYS A 151 3.75 14.00 -7.11
C LYS A 151 4.46 14.84 -6.04
N LEU A 152 4.84 14.20 -4.94
CA LEU A 152 5.67 14.79 -3.90
C LEU A 152 7.15 14.80 -4.28
N ASN A 153 7.84 15.86 -3.95
CA ASN A 153 9.29 15.94 -4.09
C ASN A 153 10.00 15.30 -2.89
N LEU A 154 10.27 14.00 -2.98
CA LEU A 154 10.95 13.23 -1.93
C LEU A 154 12.46 13.49 -1.85
N ASP A 155 13.03 14.38 -2.65
CA ASP A 155 14.37 14.93 -2.45
C ASP A 155 14.36 16.12 -1.48
N ASN A 156 13.18 16.64 -1.13
CA ASN A 156 13.02 17.72 -0.16
C ASN A 156 12.96 17.15 1.27
N GLU A 157 13.92 17.53 2.10
CA GLU A 157 14.02 17.05 3.49
C GLU A 157 12.80 17.42 4.35
N ALA A 158 12.13 18.54 4.06
CA ALA A 158 10.94 18.94 4.82
C ALA A 158 9.74 18.03 4.50
N VAL A 159 9.61 17.57 3.25
CA VAL A 159 8.61 16.57 2.85
C VAL A 159 8.90 15.25 3.55
N CYS A 160 10.15 14.77 3.48
CA CYS A 160 10.54 13.51 4.12
C CYS A 160 10.26 13.56 5.64
N ARG A 161 10.64 14.65 6.30
CA ARG A 161 10.40 14.83 7.74
C ARG A 161 8.91 14.83 8.06
N TYR A 162 8.11 15.57 7.31
CA TYR A 162 6.66 15.60 7.49
C TYR A 162 6.06 14.19 7.41
N LEU A 163 6.45 13.40 6.42
CA LEU A 163 5.94 12.02 6.25
C LEU A 163 6.37 11.12 7.40
N LEU A 164 7.63 11.20 7.85
CA LEU A 164 8.12 10.41 8.99
C LEU A 164 7.38 10.79 10.29
N GLU A 165 7.12 12.08 10.55
CA GLU A 165 6.33 12.53 11.70
C GLU A 165 4.88 12.01 11.64
N ARG A 166 4.29 11.84 10.45
CA ARG A 166 2.96 11.20 10.33
C ARG A 166 3.02 9.73 10.69
N ILE A 167 4.05 9.02 10.24
CA ILE A 167 4.27 7.61 10.59
C ILE A 167 4.44 7.44 12.11
N ASP A 168 5.20 8.33 12.76
CA ASP A 168 5.34 8.32 14.23
C ASP A 168 3.97 8.46 14.91
N THR A 169 3.12 9.34 14.38
CA THR A 169 1.76 9.51 14.89
C THR A 169 0.93 8.24 14.71
N TRP A 170 1.01 7.58 13.56
CA TRP A 170 0.28 6.33 13.29
C TRP A 170 0.73 5.18 14.18
N ILE A 171 2.04 5.09 14.43
CA ILE A 171 2.60 4.10 15.37
C ILE A 171 2.08 4.38 16.78
N ALA A 172 2.10 5.65 17.22
CA ALA A 172 1.69 6.01 18.57
C ALA A 172 0.18 5.92 18.79
N GLU A 173 -0.63 6.28 17.79
CA GLU A 173 -2.10 6.38 17.91
C GLU A 173 -2.80 5.06 17.60
N PHE A 174 -2.28 4.30 16.61
CA PHE A 174 -2.93 3.09 16.09
C PHE A 174 -2.14 1.81 16.37
N GLY A 175 -0.91 1.92 16.88
CA GLY A 175 -0.06 0.76 17.17
C GLY A 175 0.31 -0.07 15.93
N ILE A 176 0.42 0.55 14.75
CA ILE A 176 0.66 -0.20 13.50
C ILE A 176 1.96 -0.99 13.53
N ASP A 177 1.94 -2.20 12.96
CA ASP A 177 3.08 -3.13 12.91
C ASP A 177 3.89 -3.02 11.61
N GLY A 178 3.41 -2.27 10.64
CA GLY A 178 4.10 -2.13 9.37
C GLY A 178 3.40 -1.20 8.37
N LEU A 179 4.06 -1.02 7.24
CA LEU A 179 3.55 -0.26 6.09
C LEU A 179 3.65 -1.08 4.81
N ARG A 180 2.65 -0.98 3.96
CA ARG A 180 2.76 -1.27 2.53
C ARG A 180 3.00 0.05 1.81
N LEU A 181 4.07 0.16 1.05
CA LEU A 181 4.37 1.36 0.27
C LEU A 181 3.72 1.26 -1.10
N ASP A 182 2.78 2.16 -1.34
CA ASP A 182 2.13 2.33 -2.64
C ASP A 182 3.16 2.72 -3.70
N VAL A 183 3.03 2.14 -4.90
CA VAL A 183 3.91 2.36 -6.05
C VAL A 183 5.39 2.44 -5.68
N ALA A 184 5.88 1.50 -4.86
CA ALA A 184 7.24 1.53 -4.31
C ALA A 184 8.32 1.67 -5.40
N TYR A 185 8.07 1.17 -6.61
CA TYR A 185 8.96 1.30 -7.75
C TYR A 185 9.15 2.77 -8.22
N CYS A 186 8.22 3.68 -7.88
CA CYS A 186 8.30 5.11 -8.16
C CYS A 186 8.94 5.92 -7.03
N LEU A 187 9.06 5.35 -5.82
CA LEU A 187 9.55 6.08 -4.65
C LEU A 187 11.06 6.37 -4.74
N ASN A 188 11.44 7.52 -4.18
CA ASN A 188 12.83 7.90 -4.00
C ASN A 188 13.54 6.90 -3.07
N ARG A 189 14.65 6.31 -3.53
CA ARG A 189 15.39 5.28 -2.78
C ARG A 189 16.02 5.81 -1.49
N ASN A 190 16.43 7.10 -1.48
CA ASN A 190 16.95 7.71 -0.25
C ASN A 190 15.87 7.87 0.80
N PHE A 191 14.65 8.26 0.38
CA PHE A 191 13.50 8.29 1.27
C PHE A 191 13.21 6.89 1.86
N MET A 192 13.23 5.84 1.06
CA MET A 192 13.01 4.47 1.57
C MET A 192 14.07 4.04 2.59
N ARG A 193 15.35 4.40 2.38
CA ARG A 193 16.42 4.15 3.36
C ARG A 193 16.21 4.94 4.66
N MET A 194 15.82 6.22 4.53
CA MET A 194 15.48 7.04 5.70
C MET A 194 14.30 6.45 6.46
N LEU A 195 13.24 6.08 5.76
CA LEU A 195 12.06 5.43 6.34
C LEU A 195 12.45 4.15 7.08
N ARG A 196 13.19 3.24 6.42
CA ARG A 196 13.64 2.01 7.08
C ARG A 196 14.45 2.29 8.33
N SER A 197 15.45 3.16 8.24
CA SER A 197 16.29 3.51 9.39
C SER A 197 15.46 4.07 10.53
N HIS A 198 14.48 4.92 10.22
CA HIS A 198 13.59 5.56 11.19
C HIS A 198 12.70 4.54 11.91
N VAL A 199 11.91 3.76 11.17
CA VAL A 199 10.95 2.83 11.79
C VAL A 199 11.64 1.66 12.48
N LYS A 200 12.78 1.15 11.95
CA LYS A 200 13.55 0.07 12.59
C LYS A 200 14.24 0.54 13.89
N ALA A 201 14.48 1.83 14.07
CA ALA A 201 14.98 2.39 15.33
C ALA A 201 13.87 2.44 16.41
N ILE A 202 12.59 2.57 16.01
CA ILE A 202 11.44 2.53 16.91
C ILE A 202 11.11 1.08 17.26
N ASP A 203 10.93 0.24 16.24
CA ASP A 203 10.65 -1.19 16.37
C ASP A 203 11.44 -1.96 15.29
N PRO A 204 12.45 -2.77 15.68
CA PRO A 204 13.20 -3.60 14.73
C PRO A 204 12.32 -4.58 13.92
N ASP A 205 11.16 -4.94 14.46
CA ASP A 205 10.20 -5.85 13.84
C ASP A 205 9.15 -5.14 12.96
N PHE A 206 9.15 -3.81 12.89
CA PHE A 206 8.25 -3.06 12.01
C PHE A 206 8.41 -3.49 10.55
N PHE A 207 7.33 -3.89 9.90
CA PHE A 207 7.38 -4.52 8.58
C PHE A 207 7.22 -3.52 7.44
N LEU A 208 8.13 -3.57 6.46
CA LEU A 208 8.09 -2.73 5.26
C LEU A 208 7.84 -3.60 4.03
N LEU A 209 6.63 -3.53 3.48
CA LEU A 209 6.21 -4.18 2.25
C LEU A 209 6.14 -3.13 1.12
N GLY A 210 6.72 -3.41 -0.04
CA GLY A 210 6.58 -2.55 -1.21
C GLY A 210 5.65 -3.12 -2.26
N GLU A 211 4.85 -2.27 -2.87
CA GLU A 211 4.22 -2.66 -4.12
C GLU A 211 5.23 -2.62 -5.24
N MET A 212 5.40 -3.75 -5.90
CA MET A 212 6.30 -3.90 -7.04
C MET A 212 5.56 -4.69 -8.12
N VAL A 213 5.12 -4.00 -9.17
CA VAL A 213 4.34 -4.62 -10.25
C VAL A 213 5.24 -5.38 -11.24
N GLY A 214 6.48 -4.94 -11.38
CA GLY A 214 7.45 -5.55 -12.28
C GLY A 214 8.87 -5.05 -12.01
N GLY A 215 9.83 -5.49 -12.81
CA GLY A 215 11.24 -5.12 -12.65
C GLY A 215 12.01 -6.10 -11.76
N ASN A 216 13.16 -5.69 -11.28
CA ASN A 216 14.01 -6.50 -10.42
C ASN A 216 13.65 -6.26 -8.94
N TYR A 217 13.04 -7.23 -8.29
CA TYR A 217 12.60 -7.12 -6.89
C TYR A 217 13.75 -6.88 -5.92
N ARG A 218 14.98 -7.34 -6.22
CA ARG A 218 16.17 -7.08 -5.39
C ARG A 218 16.55 -5.60 -5.30
N ASP A 219 16.11 -4.78 -6.26
CA ASP A 219 16.40 -3.35 -6.25
C ASP A 219 15.75 -2.65 -5.04
N LEU A 220 14.65 -3.18 -4.53
CA LEU A 220 13.91 -2.63 -3.40
C LEU A 220 13.86 -3.57 -2.19
N CYS A 221 13.72 -4.89 -2.41
CA CYS A 221 13.68 -5.90 -1.35
C CYS A 221 15.12 -6.26 -0.94
N ASN A 222 15.65 -5.56 0.06
CA ASN A 222 17.00 -5.73 0.58
C ASN A 222 17.13 -5.09 1.98
N ASP A 223 18.29 -5.31 2.61
CA ASP A 223 18.54 -4.87 3.99
C ASP A 223 18.56 -3.34 4.18
N GLU A 224 18.63 -2.56 3.09
CA GLU A 224 18.65 -1.09 3.15
C GLU A 224 17.26 -0.46 3.04
N MET A 225 16.28 -1.12 2.40
CA MET A 225 15.00 -0.52 2.04
C MET A 225 13.80 -1.31 2.54
N LEU A 226 13.40 -2.38 1.86
CA LEU A 226 12.16 -3.08 2.16
C LEU A 226 12.39 -4.52 2.58
N ASP A 227 11.56 -5.01 3.52
CA ASP A 227 11.62 -6.40 3.99
C ASP A 227 11.03 -7.37 2.95
N SER A 228 10.02 -6.91 2.19
CA SER A 228 9.33 -7.71 1.19
C SER A 228 8.73 -6.83 0.09
N VAL A 229 8.40 -7.44 -1.04
CA VAL A 229 7.62 -6.81 -2.11
C VAL A 229 6.56 -7.77 -2.64
N THR A 230 5.55 -7.24 -3.32
CA THR A 230 4.46 -8.01 -3.92
C THR A 230 4.94 -8.83 -5.12
N ASN A 231 4.62 -10.14 -5.14
CA ASN A 231 5.04 -11.06 -6.19
C ASN A 231 4.00 -11.13 -7.34
N TYR A 232 3.92 -10.08 -8.14
CA TYR A 232 3.04 -10.02 -9.31
C TYR A 232 3.43 -11.05 -10.37
N GLU A 233 4.71 -11.40 -10.48
CA GLU A 233 5.20 -12.34 -11.50
C GLU A 233 4.56 -13.73 -11.35
N CYS A 234 4.43 -14.24 -10.12
CA CYS A 234 3.80 -15.53 -9.88
C CYS A 234 2.26 -15.47 -9.95
N ARG A 235 1.65 -14.31 -9.67
CA ARG A 235 0.20 -14.17 -9.62
C ARG A 235 -0.50 -14.69 -10.88
N LYS A 236 -0.01 -14.29 -12.06
CA LYS A 236 -0.62 -14.74 -13.32
C LYS A 236 -0.54 -16.26 -13.48
N GLY A 237 0.62 -16.84 -13.22
CA GLY A 237 0.84 -18.29 -13.32
C GLY A 237 -0.07 -19.10 -12.41
N LEU A 238 -0.46 -18.56 -11.25
CA LEU A 238 -1.35 -19.23 -10.31
C LEU A 238 -2.71 -19.57 -10.93
N TYR A 239 -3.40 -18.61 -11.56
CA TYR A 239 -4.72 -18.86 -12.13
C TYR A 239 -4.67 -19.37 -13.57
N SER A 240 -3.72 -18.89 -14.38
CA SER A 240 -3.62 -19.31 -15.78
C SER A 240 -3.26 -20.79 -15.91
N SER A 241 -2.46 -21.30 -15.00
CA SER A 241 -2.11 -22.73 -14.96
C SER A 241 -3.34 -23.63 -14.78
N MET A 242 -4.29 -23.24 -13.94
CA MET A 242 -5.55 -23.96 -13.78
C MET A 242 -6.44 -23.82 -15.02
N ASN A 243 -6.65 -22.59 -15.49
CA ASN A 243 -7.51 -22.30 -16.65
C ASN A 243 -7.09 -23.02 -17.93
N THR A 244 -5.80 -23.28 -18.10
CA THR A 244 -5.26 -23.92 -19.31
C THR A 244 -4.85 -25.38 -19.07
N SER A 245 -4.98 -25.88 -17.84
CA SER A 245 -4.45 -27.19 -17.40
C SER A 245 -2.95 -27.36 -17.72
N ASN A 246 -2.21 -26.24 -17.61
CA ASN A 246 -0.78 -26.18 -17.92
C ASN A 246 0.00 -25.55 -16.77
N LEU A 247 0.65 -26.39 -15.96
CA LEU A 247 1.44 -25.96 -14.80
C LEU A 247 2.87 -25.51 -15.15
N PHE A 248 3.26 -25.54 -16.44
CA PHE A 248 4.62 -25.12 -16.82
C PHE A 248 4.88 -23.64 -16.59
N GLU A 249 3.85 -22.78 -16.72
CA GLU A 249 4.00 -21.32 -16.51
C GLU A 249 4.39 -21.03 -15.06
N ILE A 250 3.60 -21.50 -14.09
CA ILE A 250 3.91 -21.27 -12.67
C ILE A 250 5.18 -22.01 -12.25
N GLY A 251 5.39 -23.23 -12.74
CA GLY A 251 6.63 -24.00 -12.49
C GLY A 251 7.87 -23.28 -12.99
N TYR A 252 7.81 -22.65 -14.19
CA TYR A 252 8.89 -21.83 -14.72
C TYR A 252 9.16 -20.59 -13.86
N SER A 253 8.10 -19.84 -13.48
CA SER A 253 8.24 -18.65 -12.64
C SER A 253 8.85 -18.99 -11.28
N LEU A 254 8.40 -20.07 -10.64
CA LEU A 254 8.93 -20.51 -9.36
C LEU A 254 10.40 -20.95 -9.45
N ASN A 255 10.74 -21.74 -10.49
CA ASN A 255 12.12 -22.18 -10.70
C ASN A 255 13.02 -20.99 -10.99
N ARG A 256 12.59 -20.04 -11.85
CA ARG A 256 13.35 -18.84 -12.15
C ARG A 256 13.57 -17.95 -10.92
N GLN A 257 12.60 -17.88 -10.03
CA GLN A 257 12.69 -17.03 -8.83
C GLN A 257 13.48 -17.70 -7.71
N PHE A 258 13.23 -18.95 -7.41
CA PHE A 258 13.66 -19.64 -6.18
C PHE A 258 14.31 -20.99 -6.43
N GLY A 259 14.67 -21.33 -7.66
CA GLY A 259 15.32 -22.59 -7.99
C GLY A 259 16.74 -22.72 -7.41
N PRO A 260 17.39 -23.85 -7.62
CA PRO A 260 18.71 -24.12 -7.05
C PRO A 260 19.88 -23.55 -7.86
N ASP A 261 19.63 -22.95 -9.00
CA ASP A 261 20.67 -22.50 -9.92
C ASP A 261 21.24 -21.12 -9.55
N PRO A 262 22.51 -20.82 -9.88
CA PRO A 262 23.16 -19.53 -9.54
C PRO A 262 22.51 -18.31 -10.20
N TRP A 263 21.69 -18.52 -11.22
CA TRP A 263 20.94 -17.45 -11.91
C TRP A 263 19.50 -17.28 -11.41
N ASP A 264 19.11 -18.00 -10.36
CA ASP A 264 17.81 -17.85 -9.74
C ASP A 264 17.71 -16.49 -9.07
N VAL A 265 16.78 -15.67 -9.60
CA VAL A 265 16.87 -14.21 -9.42
C VAL A 265 16.51 -13.73 -8.03
N TYR A 266 15.69 -14.49 -7.28
CA TYR A 266 15.16 -14.05 -5.98
C TYR A 266 15.41 -15.03 -4.83
N THR A 267 16.33 -15.98 -5.00
CA THR A 267 16.74 -16.89 -3.91
C THR A 267 17.15 -16.09 -2.67
N GLY A 268 16.58 -16.43 -1.53
CA GLY A 268 16.80 -15.75 -0.25
C GLY A 268 15.91 -14.51 -0.01
N LEU A 269 15.09 -14.09 -0.96
CA LEU A 269 14.07 -13.08 -0.72
C LEU A 269 12.78 -13.73 -0.19
N HIS A 270 12.08 -12.99 0.65
CA HIS A 270 10.72 -13.30 1.08
C HIS A 270 9.75 -12.35 0.37
N LEU A 271 8.93 -12.87 -0.51
CA LEU A 271 8.01 -12.09 -1.33
C LEU A 271 6.57 -12.33 -0.86
N LEU A 272 5.74 -11.29 -0.90
CA LEU A 272 4.31 -11.44 -0.63
C LEU A 272 3.64 -12.11 -1.83
N SER A 273 3.35 -13.40 -1.72
CA SER A 273 2.53 -14.12 -2.69
C SER A 273 1.06 -13.77 -2.49
N PHE A 274 0.35 -13.50 -3.59
CA PHE A 274 -1.08 -13.18 -3.55
C PHE A 274 -1.78 -13.71 -4.80
N ALA A 275 -3.08 -13.97 -4.67
CA ALA A 275 -3.90 -14.43 -5.79
C ALA A 275 -4.69 -13.30 -6.44
N ASP A 276 -5.21 -12.39 -5.64
CA ASP A 276 -5.82 -11.13 -6.08
C ASP A 276 -5.63 -10.02 -5.03
N ASN A 277 -5.89 -8.78 -5.44
CA ASN A 277 -5.95 -7.59 -4.60
C ASN A 277 -6.96 -6.60 -5.20
N HIS A 278 -6.94 -5.33 -4.75
CA HIS A 278 -7.87 -4.28 -5.23
C HIS A 278 -7.55 -3.76 -6.64
N ASP A 279 -6.35 -4.02 -7.17
CA ASP A 279 -5.88 -3.53 -8.48
C ASP A 279 -6.08 -4.54 -9.61
N VAL A 280 -6.47 -5.76 -9.27
CA VAL A 280 -6.65 -6.83 -10.24
C VAL A 280 -8.00 -7.52 -10.03
N ASP A 281 -8.47 -8.21 -11.08
CA ASP A 281 -9.70 -8.97 -11.00
C ASP A 281 -9.65 -10.01 -9.88
N ARG A 282 -10.78 -10.20 -9.20
CA ARG A 282 -10.93 -11.24 -8.17
C ARG A 282 -10.64 -12.61 -8.77
N LEU A 283 -9.86 -13.41 -8.05
CA LEU A 283 -9.49 -14.75 -8.50
C LEU A 283 -10.71 -15.58 -8.92
N ALA A 284 -11.78 -15.55 -8.13
CA ALA A 284 -13.02 -16.28 -8.44
C ALA A 284 -13.69 -15.81 -9.75
N SER A 285 -13.40 -14.58 -10.23
CA SER A 285 -13.96 -14.05 -11.47
C SER A 285 -13.14 -14.42 -12.71
N VAL A 286 -11.86 -14.78 -12.54
CA VAL A 286 -10.96 -15.11 -13.65
C VAL A 286 -10.77 -16.63 -13.84
N LEU A 287 -11.19 -17.45 -12.88
CA LEU A 287 -11.15 -18.89 -13.01
C LEU A 287 -12.27 -19.41 -13.92
N ASN A 288 -11.90 -20.29 -14.87
CA ASN A 288 -12.86 -20.97 -15.75
C ASN A 288 -13.71 -22.01 -14.96
N ASP A 289 -13.13 -22.62 -13.96
CA ASP A 289 -13.80 -23.57 -13.07
C ASP A 289 -13.72 -23.11 -11.61
N PRO A 290 -14.85 -22.80 -10.95
CA PRO A 290 -14.84 -22.37 -9.55
C PRO A 290 -14.25 -23.41 -8.58
N ARG A 291 -14.19 -24.69 -8.97
CA ARG A 291 -13.59 -25.76 -8.17
C ARG A 291 -12.07 -25.64 -8.06
N ASP A 292 -11.45 -24.88 -8.94
CA ASP A 292 -10.00 -24.62 -8.91
C ASP A 292 -9.59 -23.56 -7.87
N LEU A 293 -10.55 -22.80 -7.31
CA LEU A 293 -10.28 -21.78 -6.32
C LEU A 293 -9.47 -22.29 -5.12
N PRO A 294 -9.85 -23.39 -4.45
CA PRO A 294 -9.05 -23.95 -3.37
C PRO A 294 -7.67 -24.45 -3.83
N LEU A 295 -7.55 -24.93 -5.07
CA LEU A 295 -6.28 -25.42 -5.61
C LEU A 295 -5.28 -24.28 -5.84
N VAL A 296 -5.75 -23.14 -6.33
CA VAL A 296 -4.91 -21.93 -6.49
C VAL A 296 -4.38 -21.47 -5.13
N TYR A 297 -5.25 -21.38 -4.11
CA TYR A 297 -4.82 -21.00 -2.77
C TYR A 297 -3.88 -22.04 -2.14
N ALA A 298 -4.14 -23.34 -2.33
CA ALA A 298 -3.24 -24.39 -1.85
C ALA A 298 -1.85 -24.27 -2.48
N LEU A 299 -1.78 -24.01 -3.78
CA LEU A 299 -0.52 -23.76 -4.48
C LEU A 299 0.18 -22.50 -3.98
N MET A 300 -0.56 -21.39 -3.84
CA MET A 300 -0.03 -20.12 -3.35
C MET A 300 0.57 -20.26 -1.93
N PHE A 301 -0.10 -20.96 -1.02
CA PHE A 301 0.42 -21.17 0.34
C PHE A 301 1.53 -22.21 0.41
N ALA A 302 1.78 -22.98 -0.64
CA ALA A 302 2.91 -23.91 -0.74
C ALA A 302 4.18 -23.25 -1.31
N MET A 303 4.10 -22.04 -1.80
CA MET A 303 5.20 -21.23 -2.33
C MET A 303 5.92 -20.51 -1.19
#